data_3b7401599389c45b9cb3fe5189326351
#
_entry.id   3b7401599389c45b9cb3fe5189326351
#
_cell.length_a   1.000
_cell.length_b   1.000
_cell.length_c   1.000
_cell.angle_alpha   90.00
_cell.angle_beta   90.00
_cell.angle_gamma   90.00
#
_symmetry.space_group_name_H-M   'P 1'
#
loop_
_entity.id
_entity.type
_entity.pdbx_description
1 polymer ?
#
loop_
_entity_poly.entity_id
_entity_poly.type
_entity_poly.pdbx_seq_one_letter_code
_entity_poly.pdbx_strand_id
1 'polypeptide(L)'
;MSTLQLTSEVYEAIRAHGEETYPHECCGALLGTHGEGGWRVVDSVKAGNTRTDSAHNRYNIAPIELVRIQRSAREKGLEIAGFYHSHPDHPAQWSQTDFAEAHWLGCSYVITAVAKGKATVTNSFLLGGTTEEDKRFEQETIRVEDTSGESTEALQASISIKDQR
;
A
#
# COMPACT_ATOMS: atom_id res chain seq x y z
N MET A 1 7.27 -6.88 16.01
CA MET A 1 7.18 -5.89 14.95
C MET A 1 6.51 -6.50 13.73
N SER A 2 5.59 -5.78 13.13
CA SER A 2 4.83 -6.28 11.98
C SER A 2 5.67 -6.24 10.70
N THR A 3 5.42 -7.20 9.81
CA THR A 3 6.03 -7.26 8.50
C THR A 3 4.94 -7.41 7.45
N LEU A 4 4.99 -6.58 6.42
CA LEU A 4 4.11 -6.70 5.27
C LEU A 4 4.87 -7.47 4.19
N GLN A 5 4.37 -8.64 3.81
CA GLN A 5 4.95 -9.41 2.72
C GLN A 5 4.20 -9.11 1.43
N LEU A 6 4.91 -8.75 0.39
CA LEU A 6 4.35 -8.49 -0.93
C LEU A 6 5.03 -9.42 -1.94
N THR A 7 4.27 -9.95 -2.88
CA THR A 7 4.92 -10.59 -4.03
C THR A 7 5.65 -9.52 -4.84
N SER A 8 6.68 -9.91 -5.58
CA SER A 8 7.40 -8.96 -6.44
C SER A 8 6.48 -8.33 -7.48
N GLU A 9 5.49 -9.09 -7.96
CA GLU A 9 4.51 -8.58 -8.92
C GLU A 9 3.67 -7.45 -8.32
N VAL A 10 3.20 -7.61 -7.09
CA VAL A 10 2.44 -6.57 -6.39
C VAL A 10 3.32 -5.34 -6.15
N TYR A 11 4.54 -5.57 -5.66
CA TYR A 11 5.46 -4.48 -5.36
C TYR A 11 5.70 -3.61 -6.61
N GLU A 12 5.98 -4.26 -7.73
CA GLU A 12 6.22 -3.56 -9.00
C GLU A 12 4.95 -2.89 -9.52
N ALA A 13 3.80 -3.55 -9.40
CA ALA A 13 2.53 -3.03 -9.91
C ALA A 13 2.11 -1.74 -9.20
N ILE A 14 2.22 -1.68 -7.87
CA ILE A 14 1.82 -0.47 -7.14
C ILE A 14 2.75 0.70 -7.43
N ARG A 15 4.04 0.44 -7.61
CA ARG A 15 5.02 1.47 -7.94
C ARG A 15 4.80 1.99 -9.37
N ALA A 16 4.54 1.08 -10.32
CA ALA A 16 4.23 1.45 -11.70
C ALA A 16 2.94 2.28 -11.78
N HIS A 17 1.94 1.95 -10.96
CA HIS A 17 0.68 2.70 -10.92
C HIS A 17 0.93 4.15 -10.49
N GLY A 18 1.82 4.35 -9.50
CA GLY A 18 2.20 5.71 -9.08
C GLY A 18 2.89 6.50 -10.19
N GLU A 19 3.73 5.86 -10.98
CA GLU A 19 4.37 6.51 -12.13
C GLU A 19 3.36 6.84 -13.22
N GLU A 20 2.42 5.93 -13.46
CA GLU A 20 1.40 6.08 -14.50
C GLU A 20 0.48 7.27 -14.25
N THR A 21 0.11 7.52 -13.02
CA THR A 21 -0.81 8.61 -12.68
C THR A 21 -0.12 9.95 -12.41
N TYR A 22 1.20 9.93 -12.25
CA TYR A 22 1.93 11.17 -11.98
C TYR A 22 1.53 12.27 -12.96
N PRO A 23 1.28 13.50 -12.54
CA PRO A 23 1.52 14.11 -11.23
C PRO A 23 0.38 13.96 -10.22
N HIS A 24 -0.57 13.08 -10.46
CA HIS A 24 -1.68 12.83 -9.55
C HIS A 24 -1.40 11.61 -8.67
N GLU A 25 -2.01 11.57 -7.49
CA GLU A 25 -1.93 10.41 -6.63
C GLU A 25 -2.70 9.24 -7.22
N CYS A 26 -2.08 8.07 -7.22
CA CYS A 26 -2.82 6.83 -7.48
C CYS A 26 -3.33 6.27 -6.16
N CYS A 27 -4.28 5.35 -6.23
CA CYS A 27 -4.73 4.59 -5.08
C CYS A 27 -5.24 3.22 -5.51
N GLY A 28 -5.28 2.32 -4.53
CA GLY A 28 -5.78 0.97 -4.76
C GLY A 28 -5.80 0.17 -3.48
N ALA A 29 -6.16 -1.10 -3.63
CA ALA A 29 -6.26 -2.03 -2.51
C ALA A 29 -5.24 -3.15 -2.64
N LEU A 30 -4.86 -3.69 -1.49
CA LEU A 30 -3.96 -4.83 -1.38
C LEU A 30 -4.76 -6.01 -0.86
N LEU A 31 -4.67 -7.15 -1.53
CA LEU A 31 -5.41 -8.35 -1.20
C LEU A 31 -4.47 -9.45 -0.74
N GLY A 32 -4.82 -10.10 0.37
CA GLY A 32 -3.96 -11.15 0.89
C GLY A 32 -4.60 -11.91 2.04
N THR A 33 -3.74 -12.54 2.83
CA THR A 33 -4.15 -13.31 4.01
C THR A 33 -3.36 -12.82 5.21
N HIS A 34 -3.97 -12.88 6.38
CA HIS A 34 -3.32 -12.49 7.62
C HIS A 34 -2.74 -13.72 8.31
N GLY A 35 -1.51 -13.61 8.75
CA GLY A 35 -0.85 -14.67 9.48
C GLY A 35 -0.04 -14.13 10.64
N GLU A 36 0.78 -14.99 11.23
CA GLU A 36 1.72 -14.55 12.25
C GLU A 36 2.69 -13.54 11.66
N GLY A 37 2.88 -12.43 12.34
CA GLY A 37 3.81 -11.41 11.90
C GLY A 37 3.26 -10.39 10.94
N GLY A 38 2.05 -10.60 10.40
CA GLY A 38 1.41 -9.60 9.57
C GLY A 38 0.73 -10.15 8.32
N TRP A 39 0.46 -9.27 7.38
CA TRP A 39 -0.22 -9.61 6.13
C TRP A 39 0.74 -10.14 5.08
N ARG A 40 0.25 -11.08 4.29
CA ARG A 40 0.91 -11.54 3.07
C ARG A 40 0.02 -11.18 1.89
N VAL A 41 0.49 -10.26 1.07
CA VAL A 41 -0.27 -9.70 -0.05
C VAL A 41 0.15 -10.37 -1.34
N VAL A 42 -0.84 -10.91 -2.07
CA VAL A 42 -0.59 -11.65 -3.30
C VAL A 42 -1.26 -11.01 -4.51
N ASP A 43 -2.07 -9.98 -4.30
CA ASP A 43 -2.75 -9.29 -5.40
C ASP A 43 -2.97 -7.83 -5.04
N SER A 44 -3.10 -7.00 -6.05
CA SER A 44 -3.44 -5.59 -5.88
C SER A 44 -4.50 -5.20 -6.90
N VAL A 45 -5.34 -4.24 -6.52
CA VAL A 45 -6.43 -3.78 -7.38
C VAL A 45 -6.33 -2.26 -7.48
N LYS A 46 -6.17 -1.76 -8.70
CA LYS A 46 -6.20 -0.32 -8.95
C LYS A 46 -7.59 0.23 -8.64
N ALA A 47 -7.63 1.38 -8.02
CA ALA A 47 -8.89 2.10 -7.78
C ALA A 47 -8.79 3.49 -8.40
N GLY A 48 -9.93 4.04 -8.78
CA GLY A 48 -9.99 5.42 -9.26
C GLY A 48 -9.93 6.38 -8.09
N ASN A 49 -9.18 7.46 -8.24
CA ASN A 49 -9.15 8.52 -7.23
C ASN A 49 -10.33 9.47 -7.51
N THR A 50 -11.31 9.51 -6.59
CA THR A 50 -12.51 10.33 -6.76
C THR A 50 -12.29 11.80 -6.37
N ARG A 51 -11.12 12.14 -5.82
CA ARG A 51 -10.77 13.51 -5.48
C ARG A 51 -10.33 14.26 -6.73
N THR A 52 -11.18 15.14 -7.25
CA THR A 52 -10.87 15.93 -8.44
C THR A 52 -10.29 17.30 -8.11
N ASP A 53 -10.56 17.82 -6.91
CA ASP A 53 -10.12 19.13 -6.46
C ASP A 53 -8.66 19.14 -5.97
N SER A 54 -8.16 18.00 -5.51
CA SER A 54 -6.82 17.89 -4.95
C SER A 54 -6.20 16.52 -5.24
N ALA A 55 -6.45 15.98 -6.45
CA ALA A 55 -5.97 14.64 -6.82
C ALA A 55 -4.45 14.53 -6.87
N HIS A 56 -3.73 15.66 -6.89
CA HIS A 56 -2.26 15.66 -6.88
C HIS A 56 -1.69 15.48 -5.47
N ASN A 57 -2.50 15.64 -4.41
CA ASN A 57 -2.03 15.48 -3.03
C ASN A 57 -3.04 14.80 -2.11
N ARG A 58 -4.12 14.26 -2.66
CA ARG A 58 -5.13 13.51 -1.91
C ARG A 58 -5.74 12.42 -2.78
N TYR A 59 -6.24 11.38 -2.13
CA TYR A 59 -6.96 10.33 -2.85
C TYR A 59 -8.19 9.92 -2.06
N ASN A 60 -9.12 9.28 -2.73
CA ASN A 60 -10.29 8.69 -2.10
C ASN A 60 -10.85 7.58 -3.00
N ILE A 61 -11.22 6.46 -2.39
CA ILE A 61 -11.82 5.33 -3.10
C ILE A 61 -13.33 5.37 -2.87
N ALA A 62 -14.10 5.33 -3.96
CA ALA A 62 -15.56 5.36 -3.86
C ALA A 62 -16.09 4.14 -3.09
N PRO A 63 -17.12 4.31 -2.24
CA PRO A 63 -17.67 3.19 -1.46
C PRO A 63 -18.13 2.00 -2.32
N ILE A 64 -18.71 2.25 -3.48
CA ILE A 64 -19.13 1.17 -4.39
C ILE A 64 -17.92 0.37 -4.89
N GLU A 65 -16.81 1.03 -5.10
CA GLU A 65 -15.57 0.38 -5.53
C GLU A 65 -15.00 -0.50 -4.41
N LEU A 66 -15.07 -0.03 -3.16
CA LEU A 66 -14.67 -0.83 -1.99
C LEU A 66 -15.50 -2.11 -1.88
N VAL A 67 -16.80 -2.02 -2.13
CA VAL A 67 -17.67 -3.20 -2.11
C VAL A 67 -17.26 -4.20 -3.19
N ARG A 68 -16.96 -3.73 -4.40
CA ARG A 68 -16.48 -4.58 -5.49
C ARG A 68 -15.17 -5.26 -5.15
N ILE A 69 -14.25 -4.50 -4.55
CA ILE A 69 -12.94 -5.02 -4.16
C ILE A 69 -13.10 -6.11 -3.09
N GLN A 70 -13.93 -5.87 -2.08
CA GLN A 70 -14.20 -6.88 -1.05
C GLN A 70 -14.80 -8.15 -1.63
N ARG A 71 -15.74 -8.02 -2.55
CA ARG A 71 -16.36 -9.17 -3.22
C ARG A 71 -15.33 -9.95 -4.03
N SER A 72 -14.51 -9.25 -4.80
CA SER A 72 -13.45 -9.88 -5.59
C SER A 72 -12.46 -10.63 -4.70
N ALA A 73 -12.06 -10.02 -3.60
CA ALA A 73 -11.17 -10.66 -2.63
C ALA A 73 -11.76 -11.95 -2.08
N ARG A 74 -13.02 -11.88 -1.67
CA ARG A 74 -13.73 -13.04 -1.09
C ARG A 74 -13.82 -14.18 -2.09
N GLU A 75 -14.09 -13.88 -3.36
CA GLU A 75 -14.15 -14.90 -4.41
C GLU A 75 -12.81 -15.62 -4.60
N LYS A 76 -11.71 -14.94 -4.33
CA LYS A 76 -10.36 -15.50 -4.41
C LYS A 76 -9.89 -16.14 -3.11
N GLY A 77 -10.71 -16.14 -2.06
CA GLY A 77 -10.30 -16.61 -0.75
C GLY A 77 -9.36 -15.66 -0.04
N LEU A 78 -9.39 -14.38 -0.40
CA LEU A 78 -8.52 -13.34 0.16
C LEU A 78 -9.33 -12.32 0.93
N GLU A 79 -8.61 -11.47 1.66
CA GLU A 79 -9.17 -10.34 2.39
C GLU A 79 -8.48 -9.05 1.94
N ILE A 80 -9.09 -7.92 2.23
CA ILE A 80 -8.41 -6.64 2.05
C ILE A 80 -7.36 -6.52 3.14
N ALA A 81 -6.10 -6.59 2.75
CA ALA A 81 -4.96 -6.45 3.66
C ALA A 81 -4.64 -4.99 3.93
N GLY A 82 -5.00 -4.11 3.01
CA GLY A 82 -4.72 -2.70 3.15
C GLY A 82 -4.94 -1.94 1.86
N PHE A 83 -4.36 -0.77 1.85
CA PHE A 83 -4.51 0.18 0.75
C PHE A 83 -3.15 0.75 0.39
N TYR A 84 -3.01 1.21 -0.85
CA TYR A 84 -1.80 1.89 -1.28
C TYR A 84 -2.15 3.19 -1.99
N HIS A 85 -1.23 4.14 -1.91
CA HIS A 85 -1.33 5.36 -2.70
C HIS A 85 0.07 5.92 -2.96
N SER A 86 0.17 6.89 -3.85
CA SER A 86 1.43 7.52 -4.19
C SER A 86 1.47 8.96 -3.67
N HIS A 87 2.69 9.43 -3.40
CA HIS A 87 2.97 10.82 -3.04
C HIS A 87 3.82 11.46 -4.16
N PRO A 88 3.18 12.16 -5.12
CA PRO A 88 3.94 12.83 -6.18
C PRO A 88 4.82 13.94 -5.60
N ASP A 89 6.12 13.82 -5.83
CA ASP A 89 7.14 14.80 -5.39
C ASP A 89 7.17 15.08 -3.88
N HIS A 90 6.70 14.10 -3.07
CA HIS A 90 6.73 14.17 -1.62
C HIS A 90 7.28 12.87 -1.04
N PRO A 91 7.81 12.88 0.20
CA PRO A 91 8.32 11.66 0.82
C PRO A 91 7.25 10.59 1.04
N ALA A 92 7.69 9.34 1.14
CA ALA A 92 6.81 8.21 1.42
C ALA A 92 6.48 8.12 2.91
N GLN A 93 5.99 9.22 3.49
CA GLN A 93 5.58 9.35 4.88
C GLN A 93 4.12 9.79 4.92
N TRP A 94 3.36 9.27 5.87
CA TRP A 94 1.95 9.61 5.96
C TRP A 94 1.76 11.09 6.35
N SER A 95 0.73 11.69 5.80
CA SER A 95 0.33 13.06 6.10
C SER A 95 -0.79 13.05 7.16
N GLN A 96 -1.10 14.23 7.71
CA GLN A 96 -2.23 14.37 8.62
C GLN A 96 -3.53 13.91 7.96
N THR A 97 -3.69 14.22 6.67
CA THR A 97 -4.86 13.80 5.90
C THR A 97 -4.91 12.29 5.74
N ASP A 98 -3.75 11.66 5.42
CA ASP A 98 -3.66 10.20 5.32
C ASP A 98 -4.12 9.55 6.61
N PHE A 99 -3.66 10.05 7.74
CA PHE A 99 -4.02 9.50 9.04
C PHE A 99 -5.50 9.72 9.38
N ALA A 100 -5.98 10.94 9.14
CA ALA A 100 -7.38 11.28 9.45
C ALA A 100 -8.36 10.41 8.64
N GLU A 101 -8.01 10.08 7.41
CA GLU A 101 -8.87 9.31 6.52
C GLU A 101 -8.62 7.79 6.57
N ALA A 102 -7.68 7.32 7.37
CA ALA A 102 -7.41 5.89 7.54
C ALA A 102 -8.32 5.33 8.63
N HIS A 103 -9.24 4.43 8.24
CA HIS A 103 -10.24 3.91 9.16
C HIS A 103 -10.23 2.38 9.29
N TRP A 104 -9.43 1.69 8.51
CA TRP A 104 -9.39 0.22 8.52
C TRP A 104 -8.34 -0.27 9.49
N LEU A 105 -8.75 -0.38 10.77
CA LEU A 105 -7.85 -0.85 11.83
C LEU A 105 -7.35 -2.26 11.51
N GLY A 106 -6.06 -2.48 11.71
CA GLY A 106 -5.42 -3.75 11.42
C GLY A 106 -4.94 -3.90 9.99
N CYS A 107 -5.24 -2.94 9.11
CA CYS A 107 -4.78 -2.95 7.73
C CYS A 107 -3.48 -2.18 7.55
N SER A 108 -2.75 -2.52 6.50
CA SER A 108 -1.51 -1.84 6.13
C SER A 108 -1.80 -0.75 5.11
N TYR A 109 -1.15 0.40 5.29
CA TYR A 109 -1.26 1.55 4.38
C TYR A 109 0.11 1.78 3.77
N VAL A 110 0.21 1.55 2.47
CA VAL A 110 1.48 1.60 1.73
C VAL A 110 1.55 2.88 0.92
N ILE A 111 2.66 3.59 1.05
CA ILE A 111 2.88 4.87 0.36
C ILE A 111 4.13 4.74 -0.49
N THR A 112 4.03 5.10 -1.77
CA THR A 112 5.17 5.17 -2.68
C THR A 112 5.44 6.61 -3.07
N ALA A 113 6.65 7.08 -2.81
CA ALA A 113 7.08 8.38 -3.28
C ALA A 113 7.39 8.30 -4.77
N VAL A 114 6.88 9.26 -5.54
CA VAL A 114 7.12 9.32 -6.99
C VAL A 114 7.76 10.68 -7.28
N ALA A 115 9.07 10.66 -7.50
CA ALA A 115 9.84 11.87 -7.73
C ALA A 115 10.02 12.11 -9.23
N LYS A 116 9.45 13.18 -9.74
CA LYS A 116 9.53 13.54 -11.15
C LYS A 116 9.14 12.41 -12.08
N GLY A 117 8.07 11.69 -11.70
CA GLY A 117 7.53 10.58 -12.48
C GLY A 117 8.17 9.23 -12.25
N LYS A 118 9.12 9.12 -11.32
CA LYS A 118 9.79 7.86 -11.01
C LYS A 118 9.56 7.43 -9.57
N ALA A 119 9.10 6.19 -9.37
CA ALA A 119 8.92 5.64 -8.04
C ALA A 119 10.29 5.49 -7.35
N THR A 120 10.37 5.96 -6.12
CA THR A 120 11.60 5.91 -5.33
C THR A 120 11.40 5.05 -4.09
N VAL A 121 11.01 5.62 -2.97
CA VAL A 121 10.85 4.90 -1.71
C VAL A 121 9.42 4.40 -1.56
N THR A 122 9.25 3.19 -1.04
CA THR A 122 7.95 2.63 -0.68
C THR A 122 7.99 2.20 0.79
N ASN A 123 7.07 2.71 1.59
CA ASN A 123 6.97 2.41 3.01
C ASN A 123 5.57 1.89 3.34
N SER A 124 5.46 1.11 4.41
CA SER A 124 4.18 0.60 4.89
C SER A 124 3.97 1.00 6.34
N PHE A 125 2.73 1.36 6.66
CA PHE A 125 2.32 1.76 8.01
C PHE A 125 1.10 0.93 8.41
N LEU A 126 1.24 0.16 9.48
CA LEU A 126 0.13 -0.60 10.03
C LEU A 126 -0.74 0.34 10.86
N LEU A 127 -2.04 0.36 10.59
CA LEU A 127 -2.97 1.14 11.40
C LEU A 127 -3.36 0.32 12.62
N GLY A 128 -2.71 0.62 13.74
CA GLY A 128 -2.96 -0.06 15.00
C GLY A 128 -3.99 0.68 15.83
N GLY A 129 -4.34 0.07 16.96
CA GLY A 129 -5.35 0.60 17.87
C GLY A 129 -6.61 -0.23 17.84
N THR A 130 -7.56 0.12 18.70
CA THR A 130 -8.84 -0.58 18.81
C THR A 130 -10.03 0.31 18.47
N THR A 131 -9.83 1.63 18.46
CA THR A 131 -10.88 2.62 18.15
C THR A 131 -10.27 3.79 17.38
N GLU A 132 -11.14 4.68 16.89
CA GLU A 132 -10.70 5.90 16.24
C GLU A 132 -9.87 6.79 17.17
N GLU A 133 -10.18 6.79 18.46
CA GLU A 133 -9.50 7.65 19.42
C GLU A 133 -8.08 7.17 19.74
N ASP A 134 -7.81 5.87 19.68
CA ASP A 134 -6.50 5.33 20.02
C ASP A 134 -5.73 4.82 18.79
N LYS A 135 -6.24 5.05 17.59
CA LYS A 135 -5.56 4.62 16.38
C LYS A 135 -4.21 5.31 16.22
N ARG A 136 -3.28 4.59 15.61
CA ARG A 136 -1.94 5.12 15.34
C ARG A 136 -1.33 4.38 14.15
N PHE A 137 -0.46 5.04 13.42
CA PHE A 137 0.34 4.40 12.39
C PHE A 137 1.67 3.92 13.00
N GLU A 138 2.01 2.68 12.72
CA GLU A 138 3.31 2.11 13.09
C GLU A 138 3.99 1.65 11.82
N GLN A 139 5.17 2.18 11.54
CA GLN A 139 5.93 1.74 10.37
C GLN A 139 6.30 0.27 10.53
N GLU A 140 6.12 -0.50 9.46
CA GLU A 140 6.43 -1.92 9.45
C GLU A 140 7.44 -2.21 8.33
N THR A 141 8.11 -3.35 8.44
CA THR A 141 9.05 -3.80 7.43
C THR A 141 8.29 -4.32 6.22
N ILE A 142 8.74 -3.94 5.02
CA ILE A 142 8.24 -4.55 3.78
C ILE A 142 9.20 -5.65 3.38
N ARG A 143 8.64 -6.84 3.10
CA ARG A 143 9.38 -7.98 2.58
C ARG A 143 8.81 -8.35 1.22
N VAL A 144 9.66 -8.36 0.21
CA VAL A 144 9.24 -8.68 -1.15
C VAL A 144 9.61 -10.13 -1.46
N GLU A 145 8.61 -10.93 -1.88
CA GLU A 145 8.79 -12.33 -2.24
C GLU A 145 8.88 -12.47 -3.74
N ASP A 146 9.92 -13.16 -4.20
CA ASP A 146 10.04 -13.51 -5.61
C ASP A 146 9.09 -14.66 -5.93
N THR A 147 8.20 -14.46 -6.89
CA THR A 147 7.22 -15.46 -7.31
C THR A 147 7.85 -16.59 -8.12
N SER A 148 9.11 -16.47 -8.55
CA SER A 148 9.82 -17.52 -9.28
C SER A 148 10.32 -18.65 -8.39
N GLY A 149 10.15 -18.52 -7.06
CA GLY A 149 10.59 -19.53 -6.12
C GLY A 149 12.03 -19.37 -5.63
N GLU A 150 12.70 -18.30 -5.98
CA GLU A 150 14.03 -17.99 -5.49
C GLU A 150 14.01 -17.50 -4.05
N SER A 151 15.19 -17.50 -3.41
CA SER A 151 15.30 -17.01 -2.05
C SER A 151 14.92 -15.53 -1.96
N THR A 152 13.96 -15.22 -1.08
CA THR A 152 13.48 -13.87 -0.90
C THR A 152 14.44 -13.00 -0.11
N GLU A 153 15.39 -13.59 0.61
CA GLU A 153 16.32 -12.84 1.46
C GLU A 153 17.22 -11.91 0.67
N ALA A 154 17.85 -12.42 -0.39
CA ALA A 154 18.75 -11.63 -1.22
C ALA A 154 17.98 -10.51 -1.94
N LEU A 155 16.80 -10.83 -2.48
CA LEU A 155 15.94 -9.85 -3.17
C LEU A 155 15.46 -8.78 -2.19
N GLN A 156 15.02 -9.18 -1.02
CA GLN A 156 14.58 -8.29 0.03
C GLN A 156 15.66 -7.30 0.45
N ALA A 157 16.87 -7.78 0.69
CA ALA A 157 17.97 -6.92 1.10
C ALA A 157 18.24 -5.84 0.04
N SER A 158 18.26 -6.25 -1.22
CA SER A 158 18.49 -5.33 -2.34
C SER A 158 17.40 -4.26 -2.45
N ILE A 159 16.15 -4.66 -2.31
CA ILE A 159 15.00 -3.74 -2.39
C ILE A 159 14.97 -2.81 -1.20
N SER A 160 15.24 -3.31 0.00
CA SER A 160 15.26 -2.49 1.22
C SER A 160 16.29 -1.38 1.13
N ILE A 161 17.47 -1.67 0.58
CA ILE A 161 18.51 -0.66 0.38
C ILE A 161 18.02 0.44 -0.58
N LYS A 162 17.36 0.06 -1.67
CA LYS A 162 16.81 1.02 -2.64
C LYS A 162 15.71 1.87 -2.03
N ASP A 163 14.84 1.26 -1.24
CA ASP A 163 13.69 1.95 -0.67
C ASP A 163 14.05 2.92 0.45
N GLN A 164 15.21 2.74 1.08
CA GLN A 164 15.65 3.61 2.15
C GLN A 164 16.44 4.84 1.66
N ARG A 165 16.68 4.94 0.38
CA ARG A 165 17.37 6.08 -0.21
C ARG A 165 16.41 7.12 -0.69
#